data_27c6b98b5d7b48435de38630d83081f6
#
_entry.id   27c6b98b5d7b48435de38630d83081f6
#
_cell.length_a   1.000
_cell.length_b   1.000
_cell.length_c   1.000
_cell.angle_alpha   90.00
_cell.angle_beta   90.00
_cell.angle_gamma   90.00
#
_symmetry.space_group_name_H-M   'P 1'
#
loop_
_entity.id
_entity.type
_entity.pdbx_description
1 polymer ?
#
loop_
_entity_poly.entity_id
_entity_poly.type
_entity_poly.pdbx_seq_one_letter_code
_entity_poly.pdbx_strand_id
1 'polypeptide(L)'
;MTTAPRPAHASHDLKGSPFARFVAATEIDTRLMGMAGALLLIWFGFHFYGVVFNGEGFFLTPRNLWNLSVQMCSIGVMATGMVLVIVTRNIDLSVGSLLGFIGMVMGLLQVEWLPPSMGLGHPAIWIITVAVGLSLGALIGTLNGVLIAYLAIPSFIVTLGGLMAWRGAAFLMANGRTISPVDTNFQLLGGGPYGSIGSTGSWIIGIIACAAVLYGLLAGRKNRQKHDFPQRPIWAEVFMGALGCALILGAVLVVDSYYWPKGIVKAYAEANNIIVPPEGLFISLGFAYPVLILVTVALLMTVLMTRTRFGRYVFAIGGNPEAAALSGINVRWMTVKIYALMGMLAGLSAVISSARLTSATNALGQTDELYVIAAAVIGGTSLAGGVGTIYGAVLGALVMESLRTGMVLIGFDTAVQNIVVGLVLIVAVYLDIIYRKRTK
;
A
#
# COMPACT_ATOMS: atom_id res chain seq x y z
N MET A 1 28.19 31.88 -44.27
CA MET A 1 27.67 30.74 -43.50
C MET A 1 28.72 30.33 -42.48
N THR A 2 28.65 30.91 -41.27
CA THR A 2 29.58 30.61 -40.18
C THR A 2 28.82 29.71 -39.23
N THR A 3 29.32 28.44 -39.17
CA THR A 3 28.82 27.45 -38.24
C THR A 3 29.17 27.84 -36.81
N ALA A 4 28.14 28.19 -36.02
CA ALA A 4 28.32 28.38 -34.58
C ALA A 4 28.83 27.04 -33.93
N PRO A 5 29.81 27.11 -33.01
CA PRO A 5 30.31 25.93 -32.34
C PRO A 5 29.20 25.34 -31.45
N ARG A 6 28.98 24.03 -31.56
CA ARG A 6 28.15 23.25 -30.63
C ARG A 6 28.66 23.49 -29.23
N PRO A 7 27.78 23.78 -28.26
CA PRO A 7 28.20 23.88 -26.88
C PRO A 7 28.82 22.54 -26.45
N ALA A 8 30.04 22.61 -25.99
CA ALA A 8 30.77 21.48 -25.42
C ALA A 8 29.92 20.87 -24.29
N HIS A 9 29.87 19.56 -24.25
CA HIS A 9 29.31 18.80 -23.13
C HIS A 9 29.91 19.33 -21.84
N ALA A 10 29.13 20.06 -21.07
CA ALA A 10 29.50 20.46 -19.73
C ALA A 10 29.66 19.18 -18.92
N SER A 11 30.91 18.74 -18.77
CA SER A 11 31.30 17.80 -17.74
C SER A 11 30.97 18.49 -16.42
N HIS A 12 29.86 18.07 -15.79
CA HIS A 12 29.58 18.44 -14.41
C HIS A 12 30.73 17.86 -13.57
N ASP A 13 31.74 18.68 -13.32
CA ASP A 13 32.70 18.48 -12.21
C ASP A 13 31.92 18.57 -10.92
N LEU A 14 31.33 17.46 -10.53
CA LEU A 14 30.63 17.30 -9.26
C LEU A 14 31.67 17.35 -8.15
N LYS A 15 31.96 18.57 -7.68
CA LYS A 15 32.69 18.82 -6.43
C LYS A 15 31.82 18.33 -5.28
N GLY A 16 31.98 17.06 -4.86
CA GLY A 16 31.22 16.47 -3.77
C GLY A 16 31.76 15.09 -3.38
N SER A 17 31.32 14.60 -2.23
CA SER A 17 31.64 13.24 -1.79
C SER A 17 31.24 12.21 -2.82
N PRO A 18 31.85 11.01 -2.86
CA PRO A 18 31.45 9.92 -3.76
C PRO A 18 29.95 9.61 -3.70
N PHE A 19 29.36 9.69 -2.51
CA PHE A 19 27.93 9.52 -2.28
C PHE A 19 27.11 10.62 -2.97
N ALA A 20 27.49 11.89 -2.85
CA ALA A 20 26.78 12.99 -3.51
C ALA A 20 26.80 12.84 -5.04
N ARG A 21 27.94 12.40 -5.60
CA ARG A 21 28.06 12.10 -7.02
C ARG A 21 27.17 10.95 -7.48
N PHE A 22 27.07 9.90 -6.67
CA PHE A 22 26.21 8.75 -6.92
C PHE A 22 24.73 9.17 -6.93
N VAL A 23 24.27 9.89 -5.91
CA VAL A 23 22.88 10.38 -5.81
C VAL A 23 22.54 11.30 -6.98
N ALA A 24 23.44 12.22 -7.34
CA ALA A 24 23.22 13.12 -8.47
C ALA A 24 23.18 12.39 -9.83
N ALA A 25 23.99 11.35 -10.01
CA ALA A 25 24.01 10.57 -11.25
C ALA A 25 22.81 9.65 -11.41
N THR A 26 22.33 9.05 -10.32
CA THR A 26 21.16 8.16 -10.32
C THR A 26 19.84 8.91 -10.22
N GLU A 27 19.85 10.17 -9.75
CA GLU A 27 18.65 10.97 -9.44
C GLU A 27 17.69 10.24 -8.49
N ILE A 28 18.20 9.33 -7.65
CA ILE A 28 17.39 8.63 -6.64
C ILE A 28 17.04 9.63 -5.53
N ASP A 29 15.75 9.66 -5.17
CA ASP A 29 15.29 10.47 -4.04
C ASP A 29 15.97 9.99 -2.74
N THR A 30 16.65 10.90 -2.04
CA THR A 30 17.35 10.60 -0.77
C THR A 30 16.38 10.11 0.31
N ARG A 31 15.09 10.48 0.24
CA ARG A 31 14.06 9.98 1.14
C ARG A 31 13.80 8.49 0.91
N LEU A 32 13.71 8.06 -0.36
CA LEU A 32 13.58 6.64 -0.70
C LEU A 32 14.77 5.82 -0.19
N MET A 33 15.98 6.36 -0.31
CA MET A 33 17.19 5.71 0.23
C MET A 33 17.13 5.58 1.75
N GLY A 34 16.66 6.63 2.44
CA GLY A 34 16.47 6.61 3.89
C GLY A 34 15.44 5.54 4.31
N MET A 35 14.31 5.45 3.62
CA MET A 35 13.28 4.43 3.88
C MET A 35 13.79 3.02 3.59
N ALA A 36 14.52 2.82 2.48
CA ALA A 36 15.14 1.53 2.17
C ALA A 36 16.15 1.13 3.25
N GLY A 37 16.97 2.08 3.73
CA GLY A 37 17.90 1.86 4.84
C GLY A 37 17.18 1.48 6.14
N ALA A 38 16.09 2.17 6.49
CA ALA A 38 15.26 1.84 7.65
C ALA A 38 14.64 0.45 7.53
N LEU A 39 14.13 0.10 6.33
CA LEU A 39 13.55 -1.23 6.05
C LEU A 39 14.59 -2.33 6.23
N LEU A 40 15.78 -2.17 5.66
CA LEU A 40 16.89 -3.12 5.82
C LEU A 40 17.31 -3.26 7.28
N LEU A 41 17.40 -2.15 8.02
CA LEU A 41 17.72 -2.16 9.44
C LEU A 41 16.67 -2.95 10.24
N ILE A 42 15.39 -2.75 9.98
CA ILE A 42 14.29 -3.49 10.60
C ILE A 42 14.40 -4.99 10.26
N TRP A 43 14.55 -5.33 8.98
CA TRP A 43 14.59 -6.71 8.51
C TRP A 43 15.77 -7.49 9.06
N PHE A 44 16.96 -6.92 8.97
CA PHE A 44 18.17 -7.55 9.52
C PHE A 44 18.17 -7.52 11.04
N GLY A 45 17.70 -6.43 11.68
CA GLY A 45 17.60 -6.32 13.13
C GLY A 45 16.77 -7.44 13.75
N PHE A 46 15.53 -7.63 13.25
CA PHE A 46 14.66 -8.71 13.74
C PHE A 46 15.17 -10.10 13.36
N HIS A 47 15.79 -10.26 12.18
CA HIS A 47 16.38 -11.53 11.78
C HIS A 47 17.54 -11.94 12.69
N PHE A 48 18.49 -11.03 12.94
CA PHE A 48 19.60 -11.28 13.83
C PHE A 48 19.20 -11.46 15.29
N TYR A 49 18.17 -10.72 15.74
CA TYR A 49 17.59 -10.97 17.06
C TYR A 49 17.14 -12.43 17.20
N GLY A 50 16.45 -12.98 16.19
CA GLY A 50 16.05 -14.39 16.16
C GLY A 50 17.24 -15.34 16.23
N VAL A 51 18.28 -15.08 15.44
CA VAL A 51 19.50 -15.92 15.46
C VAL A 51 20.18 -15.92 16.85
N VAL A 52 20.28 -14.74 17.48
CA VAL A 52 21.01 -14.59 18.76
C VAL A 52 20.22 -15.18 19.93
N PHE A 53 18.91 -14.91 20.01
CA PHE A 53 18.10 -15.27 21.18
C PHE A 53 17.31 -16.55 21.03
N ASN A 54 16.95 -16.95 19.80
CA ASN A 54 16.14 -18.14 19.53
C ASN A 54 16.90 -19.24 18.76
N GLY A 55 18.15 -18.99 18.37
CA GLY A 55 19.00 -19.94 17.62
C GLY A 55 18.69 -19.99 16.11
N GLU A 56 17.61 -19.38 15.65
CA GLU A 56 17.21 -19.37 14.23
C GLU A 56 16.72 -17.99 13.81
N GLY A 57 17.10 -17.58 12.59
CA GLY A 57 16.59 -16.37 11.97
C GLY A 57 15.21 -16.59 11.36
N PHE A 58 14.17 -15.97 11.89
CA PHE A 58 12.78 -16.17 11.46
C PHE A 58 12.24 -15.06 10.56
N PHE A 59 12.80 -13.85 10.60
CA PHE A 59 12.22 -12.70 9.88
C PHE A 59 12.37 -12.82 8.37
N LEU A 60 13.54 -13.16 7.85
CA LEU A 60 13.83 -13.26 6.41
C LEU A 60 13.44 -14.61 5.79
N THR A 61 12.58 -15.38 6.43
CA THR A 61 12.07 -16.64 5.85
C THR A 61 11.06 -16.35 4.73
N PRO A 62 11.00 -17.16 3.66
CA PRO A 62 10.01 -17.00 2.59
C PRO A 62 8.58 -16.95 3.10
N ARG A 63 8.25 -17.77 4.10
CA ARG A 63 6.94 -17.79 4.76
C ARG A 63 6.60 -16.44 5.38
N ASN A 64 7.52 -15.85 6.15
CA ASN A 64 7.27 -14.59 6.82
C ASN A 64 7.18 -13.42 5.82
N LEU A 65 8.09 -13.36 4.84
CA LEU A 65 8.08 -12.32 3.81
C LEU A 65 6.82 -12.39 2.94
N TRP A 66 6.34 -13.58 2.62
CA TRP A 66 5.07 -13.76 1.93
C TRP A 66 3.88 -13.26 2.78
N ASN A 67 3.80 -13.67 4.05
CA ASN A 67 2.76 -13.20 4.97
C ASN A 67 2.81 -11.68 5.14
N LEU A 68 4.00 -11.11 5.32
CA LEU A 68 4.22 -9.66 5.41
C LEU A 68 3.69 -8.94 4.17
N SER A 69 3.97 -9.47 2.96
CA SER A 69 3.49 -8.89 1.70
C SER A 69 1.96 -8.85 1.61
N VAL A 70 1.28 -9.87 2.13
CA VAL A 70 -0.19 -9.94 2.16
C VAL A 70 -0.76 -9.01 3.25
N GLN A 71 -0.16 -8.99 4.43
CA GLN A 71 -0.65 -8.19 5.56
C GLN A 71 -0.54 -6.69 5.29
N MET A 72 0.52 -6.23 4.64
CA MET A 72 0.69 -4.83 4.30
C MET A 72 -0.34 -4.30 3.28
N CYS A 73 -1.04 -5.18 2.55
CA CYS A 73 -1.88 -4.76 1.43
C CYS A 73 -3.05 -3.86 1.85
N SER A 74 -3.70 -4.17 2.96
CA SER A 74 -4.81 -3.36 3.48
C SER A 74 -4.35 -1.93 3.82
N ILE A 75 -3.28 -1.82 4.62
CA ILE A 75 -2.69 -0.53 4.98
C ILE A 75 -2.15 0.19 3.75
N GLY A 76 -1.47 -0.55 2.85
CA GLY A 76 -0.91 -0.01 1.62
C GLY A 76 -1.96 0.61 0.70
N VAL A 77 -3.10 -0.07 0.50
CA VAL A 77 -4.23 0.45 -0.29
C VAL A 77 -4.76 1.76 0.31
N MET A 78 -5.07 1.77 1.61
CA MET A 78 -5.54 2.98 2.30
C MET A 78 -4.49 4.10 2.29
N ALA A 79 -3.21 3.78 2.44
CA ALA A 79 -2.14 4.77 2.43
C ALA A 79 -2.05 5.52 1.10
N THR A 80 -2.38 4.87 -0.04
CA THR A 80 -2.43 5.57 -1.34
C THR A 80 -3.50 6.67 -1.36
N GLY A 81 -4.66 6.45 -0.74
CA GLY A 81 -5.72 7.45 -0.57
C GLY A 81 -5.34 8.52 0.45
N MET A 82 -4.71 8.11 1.55
CA MET A 82 -4.28 9.03 2.60
C MET A 82 -3.26 10.07 2.11
N VAL A 83 -2.44 9.73 1.11
CA VAL A 83 -1.57 10.72 0.44
C VAL A 83 -2.39 11.91 -0.07
N LEU A 84 -3.53 11.67 -0.73
CA LEU A 84 -4.36 12.73 -1.28
C LEU A 84 -4.97 13.61 -0.19
N VAL A 85 -5.45 12.96 0.87
CA VAL A 85 -6.04 13.62 2.03
C VAL A 85 -5.00 14.53 2.70
N ILE A 86 -3.81 13.99 2.99
CA ILE A 86 -2.74 14.74 3.67
C ILE A 86 -2.16 15.82 2.76
N VAL A 87 -1.93 15.54 1.48
CA VAL A 87 -1.46 16.55 0.50
C VAL A 87 -2.37 17.76 0.47
N THR A 88 -3.70 17.60 0.64
CA THR A 88 -4.65 18.71 0.72
C THR A 88 -4.82 19.31 2.12
N ARG A 89 -3.89 19.04 3.04
CA ARG A 89 -3.84 19.53 4.43
C ARG A 89 -5.01 19.05 5.28
N ASN A 90 -5.57 17.89 4.97
CA ASN A 90 -6.61 17.23 5.73
C ASN A 90 -6.05 15.97 6.43
N ILE A 91 -6.78 15.47 7.41
CA ILE A 91 -6.49 14.21 8.09
C ILE A 91 -7.79 13.41 8.14
N ASP A 92 -7.71 12.11 7.89
CA ASP A 92 -8.86 11.20 8.03
C ASP A 92 -8.53 10.11 9.07
N LEU A 93 -9.15 10.27 10.25
CA LEU A 93 -9.03 9.31 11.36
C LEU A 93 -10.09 8.21 11.30
N SER A 94 -11.07 8.32 10.41
CA SER A 94 -12.19 7.37 10.38
C SER A 94 -11.91 6.09 9.56
N VAL A 95 -10.81 6.06 8.78
CA VAL A 95 -10.57 5.02 7.77
C VAL A 95 -10.51 3.61 8.36
N GLY A 96 -9.91 3.41 9.53
CA GLY A 96 -9.83 2.11 10.19
C GLY A 96 -11.19 1.63 10.71
N SER A 97 -11.97 2.51 11.35
CA SER A 97 -13.31 2.18 11.82
C SER A 97 -14.30 2.01 10.65
N LEU A 98 -14.14 2.80 9.59
CA LEU A 98 -14.91 2.66 8.36
C LEU A 98 -14.67 1.29 7.70
N LEU A 99 -13.40 0.86 7.62
CA LEU A 99 -13.02 -0.48 7.18
C LEU A 99 -13.74 -1.55 8.01
N GLY A 100 -13.74 -1.42 9.34
CA GLY A 100 -14.41 -2.34 10.25
C GLY A 100 -15.93 -2.40 10.02
N PHE A 101 -16.58 -1.25 9.86
CA PHE A 101 -18.02 -1.16 9.58
C PHE A 101 -18.38 -1.79 8.24
N ILE A 102 -17.65 -1.44 7.17
CA ILE A 102 -17.88 -2.01 5.83
C ILE A 102 -17.63 -3.53 5.85
N GLY A 103 -16.56 -3.98 6.52
CA GLY A 103 -16.27 -5.40 6.69
C GLY A 103 -17.42 -6.15 7.36
N MET A 104 -18.03 -5.57 8.39
CA MET A 104 -19.18 -6.15 9.07
C MET A 104 -20.41 -6.24 8.15
N VAL A 105 -20.73 -5.16 7.42
CA VAL A 105 -21.83 -5.17 6.42
C VAL A 105 -21.60 -6.26 5.37
N MET A 106 -20.36 -6.37 4.86
CA MET A 106 -19.99 -7.39 3.88
C MET A 106 -20.10 -8.81 4.44
N GLY A 107 -19.72 -9.02 5.70
CA GLY A 107 -19.88 -10.32 6.36
C GLY A 107 -21.36 -10.72 6.48
N LEU A 108 -22.20 -9.80 6.94
CA LEU A 108 -23.65 -10.04 7.04
C LEU A 108 -24.31 -10.30 5.68
N LEU A 109 -23.90 -9.57 4.64
CA LEU A 109 -24.36 -9.83 3.27
C LEU A 109 -24.10 -11.26 2.83
N GLN A 110 -22.90 -11.78 3.10
CA GLN A 110 -22.46 -13.09 2.64
C GLN A 110 -23.07 -14.25 3.44
N VAL A 111 -23.30 -14.04 4.73
CA VAL A 111 -23.67 -15.13 5.64
C VAL A 111 -25.15 -15.12 5.99
N GLU A 112 -25.76 -13.94 6.15
CA GLU A 112 -27.13 -13.84 6.67
C GLU A 112 -28.13 -13.29 5.63
N TRP A 113 -27.76 -12.27 4.82
CA TRP A 113 -28.75 -11.53 4.03
C TRP A 113 -28.97 -12.06 2.62
N LEU A 114 -27.92 -12.45 1.90
CA LEU A 114 -28.04 -12.94 0.52
C LEU A 114 -28.35 -14.45 0.41
N PRO A 115 -27.82 -15.34 1.27
CA PRO A 115 -28.03 -16.78 1.13
C PRO A 115 -29.49 -17.23 1.17
N PRO A 116 -30.41 -16.61 1.97
CA PRO A 116 -31.82 -16.99 1.96
C PRO A 116 -32.52 -16.82 0.61
N SER A 117 -32.07 -15.85 -0.20
CA SER A 117 -32.66 -15.57 -1.53
C SER A 117 -31.91 -16.19 -2.69
N MET A 118 -30.58 -16.42 -2.56
CA MET A 118 -29.73 -16.85 -3.66
C MET A 118 -29.17 -18.27 -3.49
N GLY A 119 -29.21 -18.82 -2.28
CA GLY A 119 -28.54 -20.06 -1.90
C GLY A 119 -27.09 -19.83 -1.44
N LEU A 120 -26.62 -20.71 -0.54
CA LEU A 120 -25.24 -20.69 -0.06
C LEU A 120 -24.25 -20.98 -1.20
N GLY A 121 -23.17 -20.18 -1.28
CA GLY A 121 -22.12 -20.36 -2.29
C GLY A 121 -22.48 -19.89 -3.69
N HIS A 122 -23.59 -19.16 -3.87
CA HIS A 122 -23.96 -18.64 -5.18
C HIS A 122 -22.88 -17.65 -5.70
N PRO A 123 -22.40 -17.82 -6.96
CA PRO A 123 -21.26 -17.05 -7.49
C PRO A 123 -21.41 -15.53 -7.46
N ALA A 124 -22.64 -15.02 -7.46
CA ALA A 124 -22.89 -13.58 -7.41
C ALA A 124 -22.70 -12.97 -6.00
N ILE A 125 -22.71 -13.77 -4.93
CA ILE A 125 -22.65 -13.27 -3.55
C ILE A 125 -21.39 -12.43 -3.32
N TRP A 126 -20.21 -12.95 -3.66
CA TRP A 126 -18.97 -12.24 -3.48
C TRP A 126 -18.88 -10.98 -4.35
N ILE A 127 -19.41 -11.01 -5.58
CA ILE A 127 -19.40 -9.85 -6.50
C ILE A 127 -20.26 -8.73 -5.93
N ILE A 128 -21.50 -9.06 -5.51
CA ILE A 128 -22.44 -8.10 -4.90
C ILE A 128 -21.81 -7.52 -3.63
N THR A 129 -21.20 -8.37 -2.81
CA THR A 129 -20.55 -7.95 -1.56
C THR A 129 -19.44 -6.96 -1.81
N VAL A 130 -18.56 -7.23 -2.77
CA VAL A 130 -17.46 -6.29 -3.14
C VAL A 130 -18.04 -4.98 -3.66
N ALA A 131 -19.04 -5.04 -4.56
CA ALA A 131 -19.66 -3.85 -5.11
C ALA A 131 -20.34 -3.00 -4.03
N VAL A 132 -21.03 -3.62 -3.08
CA VAL A 132 -21.64 -2.93 -1.93
C VAL A 132 -20.57 -2.33 -1.03
N GLY A 133 -19.49 -3.07 -0.72
CA GLY A 133 -18.39 -2.57 0.12
C GLY A 133 -17.72 -1.32 -0.46
N LEU A 134 -17.41 -1.34 -1.76
CA LEU A 134 -16.82 -0.19 -2.46
C LEU A 134 -17.78 1.00 -2.52
N SER A 135 -19.05 0.75 -2.85
CA SER A 135 -20.07 1.80 -2.97
C SER A 135 -20.38 2.44 -1.61
N LEU A 136 -20.52 1.63 -0.57
CA LEU A 136 -20.76 2.10 0.80
C LEU A 136 -19.58 2.95 1.29
N GLY A 137 -18.35 2.50 1.04
CA GLY A 137 -17.15 3.27 1.34
C GLY A 137 -17.12 4.62 0.63
N ALA A 138 -17.39 4.64 -0.68
CA ALA A 138 -17.46 5.87 -1.46
C ALA A 138 -18.57 6.81 -0.96
N LEU A 139 -19.75 6.28 -0.59
CA LEU A 139 -20.87 7.05 -0.07
C LEU A 139 -20.51 7.72 1.27
N ILE A 140 -19.97 6.96 2.21
CA ILE A 140 -19.56 7.48 3.52
C ILE A 140 -18.40 8.48 3.37
N GLY A 141 -17.43 8.19 2.54
CA GLY A 141 -16.38 9.14 2.20
C GLY A 141 -16.93 10.42 1.59
N THR A 142 -17.92 10.31 0.69
CA THR A 142 -18.63 11.49 0.14
C THR A 142 -19.31 12.30 1.24
N LEU A 143 -19.98 11.64 2.19
CA LEU A 143 -20.59 12.31 3.33
C LEU A 143 -19.54 13.08 4.15
N ASN A 144 -18.43 12.46 4.52
CA ASN A 144 -17.32 13.13 5.21
C ASN A 144 -16.82 14.34 4.41
N GLY A 145 -16.62 14.16 3.11
CA GLY A 145 -16.19 15.24 2.21
C GLY A 145 -17.16 16.41 2.14
N VAL A 146 -18.47 16.14 2.13
CA VAL A 146 -19.53 17.18 2.16
C VAL A 146 -19.52 17.94 3.48
N LEU A 147 -19.45 17.25 4.62
CA LEU A 147 -19.38 17.87 5.95
C LEU A 147 -18.16 18.80 6.07
N ILE A 148 -17.01 18.38 5.55
CA ILE A 148 -15.77 19.15 5.58
C ILE A 148 -15.83 20.35 4.61
N ALA A 149 -16.25 20.09 3.37
CA ALA A 149 -16.12 21.08 2.29
C ALA A 149 -17.25 22.12 2.27
N TYR A 150 -18.48 21.73 2.57
CA TYR A 150 -19.65 22.61 2.48
C TYR A 150 -20.13 23.14 3.81
N LEU A 151 -20.02 22.34 4.89
CA LEU A 151 -20.33 22.82 6.24
C LEU A 151 -19.11 23.42 6.94
N ALA A 152 -17.95 23.40 6.29
CA ALA A 152 -16.69 23.95 6.79
C ALA A 152 -16.28 23.41 8.19
N ILE A 153 -16.70 22.20 8.53
CA ILE A 153 -16.28 21.54 9.76
C ILE A 153 -14.85 21.05 9.56
N PRO A 154 -13.91 21.30 10.51
CA PRO A 154 -12.55 20.80 10.40
C PRO A 154 -12.50 19.30 10.18
N SER A 155 -11.66 18.85 9.22
CA SER A 155 -11.56 17.43 8.83
C SER A 155 -11.27 16.50 10.01
N PHE A 156 -10.40 16.94 10.91
CA PHE A 156 -10.09 16.23 12.15
C PHE A 156 -11.35 15.95 13.00
N ILE A 157 -12.24 16.94 13.15
CA ILE A 157 -13.48 16.77 13.97
C ILE A 157 -14.45 15.80 13.29
N VAL A 158 -14.69 15.96 11.97
CA VAL A 158 -15.58 15.08 11.20
C VAL A 158 -15.09 13.62 11.29
N THR A 159 -13.81 13.41 11.06
CA THR A 159 -13.25 12.05 10.99
C THR A 159 -13.04 11.42 12.37
N LEU A 160 -12.78 12.21 13.41
CA LEU A 160 -12.77 11.72 14.80
C LEU A 160 -14.19 11.30 15.23
N GLY A 161 -15.20 12.10 14.92
CA GLY A 161 -16.60 11.71 15.11
C GLY A 161 -16.95 10.45 14.31
N GLY A 162 -16.50 10.37 13.06
CA GLY A 162 -16.64 9.19 12.20
C GLY A 162 -15.97 7.95 12.78
N LEU A 163 -14.76 8.08 13.36
CA LEU A 163 -14.07 6.98 14.03
C LEU A 163 -14.95 6.34 15.12
N MET A 164 -15.55 7.16 15.97
CA MET A 164 -16.43 6.67 17.03
C MET A 164 -17.75 6.11 16.49
N ALA A 165 -18.38 6.83 15.56
CA ALA A 165 -19.66 6.44 14.98
C ALA A 165 -19.59 5.12 14.24
N TRP A 166 -18.62 4.96 13.33
CA TRP A 166 -18.48 3.73 12.53
C TRP A 166 -18.03 2.53 13.37
N ARG A 167 -17.21 2.75 14.41
CA ARG A 167 -16.84 1.69 15.35
C ARG A 167 -18.05 1.21 16.13
N GLY A 168 -18.88 2.13 16.64
CA GLY A 168 -20.15 1.80 17.30
C GLY A 168 -21.13 1.11 16.35
N ALA A 169 -21.28 1.60 15.13
CA ALA A 169 -22.14 1.00 14.12
C ALA A 169 -21.69 -0.44 13.76
N ALA A 170 -20.40 -0.68 13.61
CA ALA A 170 -19.87 -2.02 13.38
C ALA A 170 -20.25 -3.01 14.49
N PHE A 171 -20.18 -2.57 15.74
CA PHE A 171 -20.60 -3.38 16.88
C PHE A 171 -22.11 -3.67 16.86
N LEU A 172 -22.94 -2.65 16.64
CA LEU A 172 -24.40 -2.78 16.65
C LEU A 172 -24.92 -3.65 15.51
N MET A 173 -24.29 -3.64 14.34
CA MET A 173 -24.72 -4.44 13.17
C MET A 173 -24.81 -5.94 13.45
N ALA A 174 -23.94 -6.48 14.27
CA ALA A 174 -23.91 -7.89 14.62
C ALA A 174 -23.99 -8.15 16.13
N ASN A 175 -24.35 -7.15 16.95
CA ASN A 175 -24.37 -7.23 18.41
C ASN A 175 -23.04 -7.78 18.98
N GLY A 176 -21.91 -7.31 18.46
CA GLY A 176 -20.56 -7.74 18.86
C GLY A 176 -20.16 -9.13 18.40
N ARG A 177 -21.02 -9.87 17.67
CA ARG A 177 -20.67 -11.20 17.13
C ARG A 177 -19.63 -11.08 16.00
N THR A 178 -18.78 -12.09 15.89
CA THR A 178 -17.97 -12.32 14.70
C THR A 178 -18.78 -13.09 13.67
N ILE A 179 -18.82 -12.60 12.43
CA ILE A 179 -19.50 -13.26 11.31
C ILE A 179 -18.47 -14.10 10.55
N SER A 180 -18.65 -15.42 10.56
CA SER A 180 -17.70 -16.37 9.96
C SER A 180 -18.41 -17.72 9.72
N PRO A 181 -17.93 -18.50 8.72
CA PRO A 181 -16.98 -18.14 7.67
C PRO A 181 -17.64 -17.27 6.59
N VAL A 182 -16.87 -16.40 5.94
CA VAL A 182 -17.32 -15.69 4.73
C VAL A 182 -17.27 -16.59 3.49
N ASP A 183 -17.89 -16.16 2.38
CA ASP A 183 -17.97 -16.91 1.13
C ASP A 183 -16.59 -17.37 0.63
N THR A 184 -16.51 -18.61 0.13
CA THR A 184 -15.24 -19.24 -0.30
C THR A 184 -14.58 -18.52 -1.47
N ASN A 185 -15.35 -18.01 -2.44
CA ASN A 185 -14.81 -17.22 -3.55
C ASN A 185 -14.31 -15.86 -3.08
N PHE A 186 -15.02 -15.26 -2.10
CA PHE A 186 -14.58 -14.03 -1.48
C PHE A 186 -13.25 -14.19 -0.72
N GLN A 187 -13.04 -15.32 -0.03
CA GLN A 187 -11.79 -15.63 0.68
C GLN A 187 -10.56 -15.59 -0.23
N LEU A 188 -10.69 -15.89 -1.53
CA LEU A 188 -9.60 -15.84 -2.49
C LEU A 188 -8.97 -14.43 -2.58
N LEU A 189 -9.77 -13.38 -2.38
CA LEU A 189 -9.31 -11.99 -2.37
C LEU A 189 -8.42 -11.66 -1.16
N GLY A 190 -8.38 -12.52 -0.16
CA GLY A 190 -7.52 -12.42 1.03
C GLY A 190 -6.18 -13.13 0.90
N GLY A 191 -5.95 -13.85 -0.20
CA GLY A 191 -4.74 -14.65 -0.44
C GLY A 191 -4.90 -16.10 0.03
N GLY A 192 -3.80 -16.73 0.39
CA GLY A 192 -3.75 -18.14 0.74
C GLY A 192 -3.49 -19.04 -0.47
N PRO A 193 -3.56 -20.38 -0.29
CA PRO A 193 -3.20 -21.33 -1.35
C PRO A 193 -4.01 -21.17 -2.63
N TYR A 194 -5.32 -21.02 -2.52
CA TYR A 194 -6.21 -20.83 -3.67
C TYR A 194 -6.32 -19.36 -4.11
N GLY A 195 -5.95 -18.41 -3.25
CA GLY A 195 -5.95 -16.96 -3.53
C GLY A 195 -4.61 -16.43 -4.01
N SER A 196 -3.83 -17.25 -4.74
CA SER A 196 -2.51 -16.93 -5.27
C SER A 196 -2.36 -17.44 -6.70
N ILE A 197 -1.47 -16.82 -7.48
CA ILE A 197 -1.32 -17.12 -8.93
C ILE A 197 -0.36 -18.28 -9.23
N GLY A 198 0.24 -18.88 -8.20
CA GLY A 198 1.22 -19.96 -8.35
C GLY A 198 2.57 -19.49 -8.93
N SER A 199 3.48 -20.45 -9.09
CA SER A 199 4.84 -20.22 -9.61
C SER A 199 4.82 -19.61 -11.00
N THR A 200 4.19 -20.29 -11.99
CA THR A 200 4.19 -19.86 -13.39
C THR A 200 3.65 -18.45 -13.57
N GLY A 201 2.52 -18.11 -12.91
CA GLY A 201 1.93 -16.77 -12.96
C GLY A 201 2.88 -15.71 -12.38
N SER A 202 3.58 -16.03 -11.30
CA SER A 202 4.53 -15.12 -10.64
C SER A 202 5.74 -14.82 -11.50
N TRP A 203 6.30 -15.83 -12.16
CA TRP A 203 7.40 -15.65 -13.10
C TRP A 203 7.00 -14.82 -14.32
N ILE A 204 5.82 -15.06 -14.89
CA ILE A 204 5.29 -14.26 -16.01
C ILE A 204 5.16 -12.79 -15.62
N ILE A 205 4.52 -12.50 -14.46
CA ILE A 205 4.38 -11.12 -13.99
C ILE A 205 5.74 -10.50 -13.68
N GLY A 206 6.65 -11.24 -13.06
CA GLY A 206 8.00 -10.76 -12.77
C GLY A 206 8.79 -10.38 -14.03
N ILE A 207 8.75 -11.21 -15.06
CA ILE A 207 9.41 -10.94 -16.35
C ILE A 207 8.78 -9.72 -17.04
N ILE A 208 7.44 -9.61 -17.06
CA ILE A 208 6.73 -8.45 -17.61
C ILE A 208 7.11 -7.17 -16.84
N ALA A 209 7.17 -7.24 -15.50
CA ALA A 209 7.56 -6.10 -14.67
C ALA A 209 9.02 -5.67 -14.92
N CYS A 210 9.96 -6.62 -15.06
CA CYS A 210 11.35 -6.33 -15.47
C CYS A 210 11.43 -5.67 -16.85
N ALA A 211 10.70 -6.21 -17.81
CA ALA A 211 10.61 -5.63 -19.15
C ALA A 211 10.05 -4.19 -19.12
N ALA A 212 9.02 -3.95 -18.30
CA ALA A 212 8.45 -2.62 -18.12
C ALA A 212 9.44 -1.62 -17.49
N VAL A 213 10.23 -2.05 -16.51
CA VAL A 213 11.29 -1.22 -15.90
C VAL A 213 12.34 -0.85 -16.94
N LEU A 214 12.86 -1.84 -17.68
CA LEU A 214 13.86 -1.60 -18.71
C LEU A 214 13.31 -0.71 -19.83
N TYR A 215 12.09 -0.98 -20.29
CA TYR A 215 11.42 -0.14 -21.29
C TYR A 215 11.24 1.30 -20.79
N GLY A 216 10.84 1.49 -19.52
CA GLY A 216 10.69 2.80 -18.90
C GLY A 216 12.00 3.60 -18.88
N LEU A 217 13.13 2.96 -18.57
CA LEU A 217 14.46 3.57 -18.60
C LEU A 217 14.86 3.97 -20.02
N LEU A 218 14.69 3.07 -21.00
CA LEU A 218 14.99 3.33 -22.41
C LEU A 218 14.10 4.44 -23.00
N ALA A 219 12.80 4.39 -22.73
CA ALA A 219 11.86 5.42 -23.17
C ALA A 219 12.17 6.78 -22.53
N GLY A 220 12.51 6.79 -21.23
CA GLY A 220 12.96 7.99 -20.52
C GLY A 220 14.22 8.61 -21.15
N ARG A 221 15.22 7.78 -21.48
CA ARG A 221 16.43 8.22 -22.16
C ARG A 221 16.13 8.81 -23.54
N LYS A 222 15.32 8.13 -24.36
CA LYS A 222 14.91 8.60 -25.69
C LYS A 222 14.14 9.93 -25.61
N ASN A 223 13.27 10.07 -24.60
CA ASN A 223 12.52 11.31 -24.39
C ASN A 223 13.42 12.48 -23.98
N ARG A 224 14.40 12.26 -23.09
CA ARG A 224 15.42 13.26 -22.71
C ARG A 224 16.23 13.69 -23.92
N GLN A 225 16.66 12.73 -24.75
CA GLN A 225 17.41 12.99 -25.97
C GLN A 225 16.61 13.83 -26.96
N LYS A 226 15.31 13.55 -27.13
CA LYS A 226 14.41 14.28 -28.03
C LYS A 226 14.21 15.74 -27.65
N HIS A 227 14.31 16.08 -26.36
CA HIS A 227 14.06 17.42 -25.83
C HIS A 227 15.33 18.11 -25.34
N ASP A 228 16.52 17.61 -25.72
CA ASP A 228 17.84 18.14 -25.37
C ASP A 228 18.07 18.29 -23.85
N PHE A 229 17.42 17.43 -23.03
CA PHE A 229 17.67 17.39 -21.61
C PHE A 229 18.98 16.61 -21.28
N PRO A 230 19.66 16.96 -20.17
CA PRO A 230 20.84 16.21 -19.70
C PRO A 230 20.52 14.73 -19.53
N GLN A 231 21.39 13.88 -20.11
CA GLN A 231 21.22 12.43 -20.02
C GLN A 231 21.92 11.92 -18.76
N ARG A 232 21.32 10.89 -18.16
CA ARG A 232 22.01 10.15 -17.10
C ARG A 232 23.20 9.39 -17.66
N PRO A 233 24.27 9.22 -16.87
CA PRO A 233 25.36 8.34 -17.24
C PRO A 233 24.85 6.91 -17.49
N ILE A 234 25.39 6.21 -18.50
CA ILE A 234 24.93 4.85 -18.85
C ILE A 234 25.04 3.90 -17.66
N TRP A 235 26.13 4.00 -16.86
CA TRP A 235 26.30 3.16 -15.68
C TRP A 235 25.16 3.35 -14.64
N ALA A 236 24.65 4.56 -14.48
CA ALA A 236 23.55 4.83 -13.54
C ALA A 236 22.23 4.22 -14.03
N GLU A 237 21.95 4.26 -15.35
CA GLU A 237 20.78 3.61 -15.93
C GLU A 237 20.87 2.08 -15.85
N VAL A 238 22.05 1.51 -16.13
CA VAL A 238 22.30 0.07 -15.99
C VAL A 238 22.16 -0.36 -14.52
N PHE A 239 22.73 0.40 -13.60
CA PHE A 239 22.59 0.15 -12.17
C PHE A 239 21.11 0.16 -11.70
N MET A 240 20.33 1.18 -12.10
CA MET A 240 18.91 1.26 -11.75
C MET A 240 18.10 0.12 -12.37
N GLY A 241 18.39 -0.24 -13.62
CA GLY A 241 17.75 -1.37 -14.30
C GLY A 241 18.07 -2.69 -13.62
N ALA A 242 19.33 -2.93 -13.32
CA ALA A 242 19.79 -4.14 -12.62
C ALA A 242 19.19 -4.24 -11.21
N LEU A 243 19.22 -3.14 -10.44
CA LEU A 243 18.63 -3.09 -9.10
C LEU A 243 17.12 -3.34 -9.14
N GLY A 244 16.39 -2.67 -10.06
CA GLY A 244 14.96 -2.86 -10.22
C GLY A 244 14.60 -4.30 -10.59
N CYS A 245 15.30 -4.89 -11.56
CA CYS A 245 15.10 -6.30 -11.92
C CYS A 245 15.50 -7.25 -10.80
N ALA A 246 16.58 -6.99 -10.07
CA ALA A 246 16.99 -7.81 -8.93
C ALA A 246 15.96 -7.81 -7.81
N LEU A 247 15.36 -6.66 -7.49
CA LEU A 247 14.28 -6.56 -6.49
C LEU A 247 13.02 -7.31 -6.95
N ILE A 248 12.63 -7.17 -8.21
CA ILE A 248 11.46 -7.86 -8.76
C ILE A 248 11.68 -9.37 -8.77
N LEU A 249 12.80 -9.84 -9.32
CA LEU A 249 13.12 -11.27 -9.39
C LEU A 249 13.36 -11.86 -8.00
N GLY A 250 13.97 -11.09 -7.09
CA GLY A 250 14.10 -11.47 -5.68
C GLY A 250 12.75 -11.67 -5.00
N ALA A 251 11.77 -10.78 -5.25
CA ALA A 251 10.41 -10.97 -4.76
C ALA A 251 9.73 -12.21 -5.36
N VAL A 252 9.92 -12.46 -6.67
CA VAL A 252 9.42 -13.70 -7.32
C VAL A 252 10.03 -14.95 -6.67
N LEU A 253 11.35 -14.97 -6.45
CA LEU A 253 12.03 -16.09 -5.80
C LEU A 253 11.52 -16.34 -4.38
N VAL A 254 11.28 -15.27 -3.61
CA VAL A 254 10.73 -15.38 -2.25
C VAL A 254 9.35 -16.03 -2.27
N VAL A 255 8.43 -15.53 -3.12
CA VAL A 255 7.07 -16.07 -3.16
C VAL A 255 7.01 -17.47 -3.78
N ASP A 256 7.95 -17.81 -4.65
CA ASP A 256 8.09 -19.13 -5.26
C ASP A 256 8.65 -20.17 -4.28
N SER A 257 9.49 -19.74 -3.33
CA SER A 257 10.07 -20.58 -2.29
C SER A 257 9.13 -20.87 -1.13
N TYR A 258 7.90 -20.34 -1.13
CA TYR A 258 6.89 -20.65 -0.11
C TYR A 258 5.82 -21.57 -0.67
N TYR A 259 5.77 -22.80 -0.11
CA TYR A 259 4.91 -23.87 -0.59
C TYR A 259 3.58 -23.97 0.17
N TRP A 260 2.61 -24.58 -0.46
CA TRP A 260 1.32 -24.90 0.15
C TRP A 260 1.50 -25.74 1.41
N PRO A 261 0.67 -25.55 2.45
CA PRO A 261 0.65 -26.42 3.63
C PRO A 261 0.37 -27.88 3.23
N LYS A 262 1.13 -28.81 3.81
CA LYS A 262 1.06 -30.25 3.47
C LYS A 262 -0.35 -30.82 3.49
N GLY A 263 -1.19 -30.42 4.47
CA GLY A 263 -2.58 -30.87 4.56
C GLY A 263 -3.45 -30.43 3.37
N ILE A 264 -3.26 -29.21 2.87
CA ILE A 264 -3.98 -28.68 1.70
C ILE A 264 -3.49 -29.36 0.43
N VAL A 265 -2.18 -29.59 0.30
CA VAL A 265 -1.60 -30.33 -0.83
C VAL A 265 -2.18 -31.74 -0.92
N LYS A 266 -2.30 -32.45 0.24
CA LYS A 266 -2.88 -33.78 0.29
C LYS A 266 -4.35 -33.78 -0.18
N ALA A 267 -5.17 -32.88 0.36
CA ALA A 267 -6.57 -32.74 -0.04
C ALA A 267 -6.72 -32.37 -1.54
N TYR A 268 -5.86 -31.50 -2.04
CA TYR A 268 -5.81 -31.15 -3.44
C TYR A 268 -5.43 -32.33 -4.34
N ALA A 269 -4.42 -33.09 -3.96
CA ALA A 269 -3.98 -34.29 -4.69
C ALA A 269 -5.07 -35.35 -4.75
N GLU A 270 -5.73 -35.62 -3.61
CA GLU A 270 -6.87 -36.55 -3.53
C GLU A 270 -8.05 -36.10 -4.42
N ALA A 271 -8.41 -34.82 -4.37
CA ALA A 271 -9.51 -34.27 -5.16
C ALA A 271 -9.25 -34.30 -6.68
N ASN A 272 -7.98 -34.23 -7.10
CA ASN A 272 -7.58 -34.22 -8.52
C ASN A 272 -6.99 -35.56 -9.00
N ASN A 273 -7.04 -36.62 -8.17
CA ASN A 273 -6.46 -37.93 -8.46
C ASN A 273 -4.95 -37.87 -8.83
N ILE A 274 -4.20 -36.97 -8.18
CA ILE A 274 -2.77 -36.82 -8.40
C ILE A 274 -2.03 -37.80 -7.46
N ILE A 275 -1.15 -38.63 -8.03
CA ILE A 275 -0.29 -39.52 -7.25
C ILE A 275 0.80 -38.65 -6.61
N VAL A 276 0.82 -38.59 -5.28
CA VAL A 276 1.85 -37.85 -4.55
C VAL A 276 3.18 -38.64 -4.59
N PRO A 277 4.26 -38.07 -5.13
CA PRO A 277 5.56 -38.72 -5.14
C PRO A 277 6.06 -39.03 -3.72
N PRO A 278 6.97 -40.01 -3.53
CA PRO A 278 7.56 -40.34 -2.23
C PRO A 278 8.24 -39.13 -1.56
N GLU A 279 8.79 -38.22 -2.36
CA GLU A 279 9.45 -36.99 -1.91
C GLU A 279 8.46 -35.88 -1.48
N GLY A 280 7.15 -36.09 -1.72
CA GLY A 280 6.09 -35.10 -1.52
C GLY A 280 5.80 -34.26 -2.77
N LEU A 281 4.61 -33.65 -2.78
CA LEU A 281 4.21 -32.71 -3.82
C LEU A 281 4.41 -31.27 -3.28
N PHE A 282 5.27 -30.50 -3.93
CA PHE A 282 5.55 -29.12 -3.58
C PHE A 282 4.87 -28.17 -4.57
N ILE A 283 3.83 -27.48 -4.11
CA ILE A 283 3.10 -26.48 -4.90
C ILE A 283 3.44 -25.11 -4.33
N SER A 284 4.06 -24.27 -5.14
CA SER A 284 4.42 -22.90 -4.77
C SER A 284 3.19 -22.00 -4.72
N LEU A 285 3.09 -21.11 -3.73
CA LEU A 285 1.98 -20.15 -3.66
C LEU A 285 2.08 -19.08 -4.77
N GLY A 286 3.25 -18.52 -4.98
CA GLY A 286 3.40 -17.36 -5.84
C GLY A 286 2.82 -16.08 -5.22
N PHE A 287 2.60 -15.03 -6.04
CA PHE A 287 2.00 -13.79 -5.58
C PHE A 287 0.54 -13.98 -5.20
N ALA A 288 0.18 -13.48 -4.02
CA ALA A 288 -1.20 -13.49 -3.55
C ALA A 288 -2.04 -12.40 -4.24
N TYR A 289 -3.35 -12.64 -4.41
CA TYR A 289 -4.28 -11.66 -5.00
C TYR A 289 -4.26 -10.30 -4.28
N PRO A 290 -4.21 -10.18 -2.95
CA PRO A 290 -4.07 -8.88 -2.29
C PRO A 290 -2.88 -8.06 -2.78
N VAL A 291 -1.73 -8.71 -3.03
CA VAL A 291 -0.52 -8.04 -3.53
C VAL A 291 -0.76 -7.48 -4.94
N LEU A 292 -1.41 -8.26 -5.80
CA LEU A 292 -1.77 -7.81 -7.15
C LEU A 292 -2.77 -6.66 -7.13
N ILE A 293 -3.75 -6.71 -6.20
CA ILE A 293 -4.70 -5.62 -5.96
C ILE A 293 -3.94 -4.36 -5.53
N LEU A 294 -3.04 -4.46 -4.54
CA LEU A 294 -2.25 -3.31 -4.08
C LEU A 294 -1.41 -2.71 -5.20
N VAL A 295 -0.70 -3.54 -5.99
CA VAL A 295 0.12 -3.07 -7.11
C VAL A 295 -0.75 -2.35 -8.15
N THR A 296 -1.91 -2.94 -8.49
CA THR A 296 -2.86 -2.33 -9.43
C THR A 296 -3.37 -0.98 -8.92
N VAL A 297 -3.78 -0.92 -7.65
CA VAL A 297 -4.23 0.34 -7.01
C VAL A 297 -3.10 1.37 -7.00
N ALA A 298 -1.89 0.98 -6.62
CA ALA A 298 -0.74 1.88 -6.58
C ALA A 298 -0.40 2.44 -7.96
N LEU A 299 -0.48 1.64 -9.01
CA LEU A 299 -0.31 2.08 -10.41
C LEU A 299 -1.41 3.05 -10.83
N LEU A 300 -2.68 2.71 -10.59
CA LEU A 300 -3.83 3.57 -10.92
C LEU A 300 -3.75 4.91 -10.18
N MET A 301 -3.46 4.88 -8.87
CA MET A 301 -3.33 6.08 -8.06
C MET A 301 -2.11 6.92 -8.48
N THR A 302 -1.01 6.29 -8.88
CA THR A 302 0.15 7.01 -9.43
C THR A 302 -0.20 7.71 -10.73
N VAL A 303 -0.88 7.05 -11.66
CA VAL A 303 -1.37 7.66 -12.91
C VAL A 303 -2.34 8.79 -12.60
N LEU A 304 -3.30 8.57 -11.69
CA LEU A 304 -4.27 9.57 -11.26
C LEU A 304 -3.57 10.84 -10.73
N MET A 305 -2.55 10.69 -9.89
CA MET A 305 -1.83 11.79 -9.26
C MET A 305 -0.87 12.50 -10.21
N THR A 306 -0.20 11.77 -11.13
CA THR A 306 0.89 12.35 -11.94
C THR A 306 0.45 12.74 -13.35
N ARG A 307 -0.57 12.08 -13.93
CA ARG A 307 -0.93 12.23 -15.34
C ARG A 307 -2.28 12.94 -15.56
N THR A 308 -3.13 13.08 -14.53
CA THR A 308 -4.47 13.64 -14.69
C THR A 308 -4.60 15.10 -14.18
N ARG A 309 -5.69 15.76 -14.58
CA ARG A 309 -6.06 17.09 -14.03
C ARG A 309 -6.38 17.00 -12.54
N PHE A 310 -6.93 15.85 -12.09
CA PHE A 310 -7.28 15.63 -10.70
C PHE A 310 -6.04 15.74 -9.79
N GLY A 311 -4.94 15.02 -10.10
CA GLY A 311 -3.71 15.09 -9.33
C GLY A 311 -3.09 16.49 -9.29
N ARG A 312 -3.08 17.19 -10.44
CA ARG A 312 -2.61 18.58 -10.48
C ARG A 312 -3.41 19.50 -9.56
N TYR A 313 -4.73 19.33 -9.50
CA TYR A 313 -5.59 20.10 -8.60
C TYR A 313 -5.34 19.76 -7.12
N VAL A 314 -5.12 18.48 -6.80
CA VAL A 314 -4.76 18.04 -5.44
C VAL A 314 -3.48 18.73 -4.96
N PHE A 315 -2.42 18.74 -5.78
CA PHE A 315 -1.16 19.41 -5.43
C PHE A 315 -1.32 20.95 -5.38
N ALA A 316 -2.09 21.56 -6.28
CA ALA A 316 -2.34 23.00 -6.27
C ALA A 316 -3.08 23.43 -4.98
N ILE A 317 -4.12 22.70 -4.59
CA ILE A 317 -4.86 22.93 -3.33
C ILE A 317 -3.93 22.76 -2.14
N GLY A 318 -3.10 21.72 -2.14
CA GLY A 318 -2.15 21.46 -1.07
C GLY A 318 -1.08 22.55 -0.92
N GLY A 319 -0.65 23.15 -2.03
CA GLY A 319 0.32 24.24 -2.03
C GLY A 319 -0.29 25.53 -1.45
N ASN A 320 -1.37 26.00 -2.03
CA ASN A 320 -2.12 27.16 -1.56
C ASN A 320 -3.61 27.03 -1.97
N PRO A 321 -4.52 26.71 -1.03
CA PRO A 321 -5.94 26.54 -1.32
C PRO A 321 -6.62 27.81 -1.85
N GLU A 322 -6.22 29.00 -1.36
CA GLU A 322 -6.78 30.27 -1.79
C GLU A 322 -6.38 30.61 -3.23
N ALA A 323 -5.09 30.47 -3.54
CA ALA A 323 -4.60 30.66 -4.91
C ALA A 323 -5.22 29.66 -5.89
N ALA A 324 -5.41 28.41 -5.46
CA ALA A 324 -6.09 27.39 -6.26
C ALA A 324 -7.55 27.78 -6.55
N ALA A 325 -8.27 28.28 -5.55
CA ALA A 325 -9.65 28.79 -5.72
C ALA A 325 -9.72 29.99 -6.69
N LEU A 326 -8.81 30.95 -6.53
CA LEU A 326 -8.70 32.11 -7.44
C LEU A 326 -8.37 31.71 -8.88
N SER A 327 -7.68 30.60 -9.06
CA SER A 327 -7.38 29.99 -10.38
C SER A 327 -8.56 29.22 -10.99
N GLY A 328 -9.76 29.26 -10.37
CA GLY A 328 -10.98 28.62 -10.86
C GLY A 328 -11.10 27.13 -10.44
N ILE A 329 -10.24 26.60 -9.55
CA ILE A 329 -10.38 25.25 -9.03
C ILE A 329 -11.47 25.21 -7.96
N ASN A 330 -12.49 24.37 -8.16
CA ASN A 330 -13.52 24.15 -7.14
C ASN A 330 -12.96 23.28 -6.00
N VAL A 331 -12.36 23.94 -5.01
CA VAL A 331 -11.72 23.28 -3.85
C VAL A 331 -12.72 22.41 -3.10
N ARG A 332 -13.97 22.89 -2.90
CA ARG A 332 -15.03 22.13 -2.18
C ARG A 332 -15.33 20.81 -2.87
N TRP A 333 -15.59 20.82 -4.15
CA TRP A 333 -15.89 19.61 -4.92
C TRP A 333 -14.70 18.66 -5.00
N MET A 334 -13.48 19.21 -5.07
CA MET A 334 -12.26 18.39 -5.02
C MET A 334 -12.11 17.67 -3.68
N THR A 335 -12.39 18.34 -2.57
CA THR A 335 -12.36 17.70 -1.22
C THR A 335 -13.37 16.55 -1.15
N VAL A 336 -14.59 16.72 -1.63
CA VAL A 336 -15.60 15.65 -1.69
C VAL A 336 -15.08 14.45 -2.48
N LYS A 337 -14.50 14.66 -3.66
CA LYS A 337 -13.95 13.58 -4.49
C LYS A 337 -12.80 12.83 -3.80
N ILE A 338 -11.92 13.56 -3.09
CA ILE A 338 -10.79 12.98 -2.36
C ILE A 338 -11.30 12.06 -1.26
N TYR A 339 -12.27 12.51 -0.46
CA TYR A 339 -12.84 11.71 0.61
C TYR A 339 -13.69 10.54 0.09
N ALA A 340 -14.43 10.72 -1.02
CA ALA A 340 -15.13 9.63 -1.70
C ALA A 340 -14.17 8.52 -2.15
N LEU A 341 -13.05 8.90 -2.75
CA LEU A 341 -12.00 7.96 -3.16
C LEU A 341 -11.35 7.30 -1.95
N MET A 342 -11.07 8.06 -0.87
CA MET A 342 -10.53 7.51 0.36
C MET A 342 -11.45 6.46 0.98
N GLY A 343 -12.75 6.76 1.06
CA GLY A 343 -13.76 5.82 1.56
C GLY A 343 -13.89 4.57 0.68
N MET A 344 -13.81 4.71 -0.64
CA MET A 344 -13.80 3.57 -1.57
C MET A 344 -12.56 2.68 -1.35
N LEU A 345 -11.38 3.26 -1.12
CA LEU A 345 -10.15 2.52 -0.81
C LEU A 345 -10.22 1.84 0.56
N ALA A 346 -10.88 2.46 1.55
CA ALA A 346 -11.19 1.81 2.83
C ALA A 346 -12.13 0.60 2.62
N GLY A 347 -13.12 0.71 1.74
CA GLY A 347 -13.96 -0.41 1.31
C GLY A 347 -13.18 -1.56 0.68
N LEU A 348 -12.24 -1.24 -0.23
CA LEU A 348 -11.37 -2.26 -0.84
C LEU A 348 -10.44 -2.91 0.20
N SER A 349 -9.93 -2.13 1.15
CA SER A 349 -9.14 -2.66 2.26
C SER A 349 -9.96 -3.55 3.19
N ALA A 350 -11.25 -3.24 3.38
CA ALA A 350 -12.18 -4.10 4.10
C ALA A 350 -12.38 -5.45 3.38
N VAL A 351 -12.46 -5.45 2.04
CA VAL A 351 -12.50 -6.69 1.24
C VAL A 351 -11.25 -7.55 1.53
N ILE A 352 -10.06 -6.96 1.39
CA ILE A 352 -8.79 -7.68 1.60
C ILE A 352 -8.70 -8.23 3.03
N SER A 353 -9.02 -7.40 4.03
CA SER A 353 -8.86 -7.76 5.44
C SER A 353 -9.86 -8.83 5.88
N SER A 354 -11.14 -8.70 5.55
CA SER A 354 -12.17 -9.68 5.92
C SER A 354 -12.00 -11.00 5.16
N ALA A 355 -11.61 -10.95 3.87
CA ALA A 355 -11.28 -12.13 3.09
C ALA A 355 -10.08 -12.89 3.69
N ARG A 356 -9.00 -12.16 4.06
CA ARG A 356 -7.80 -12.75 4.68
C ARG A 356 -8.08 -13.40 6.03
N LEU A 357 -8.90 -12.78 6.86
CA LEU A 357 -9.30 -13.33 8.15
C LEU A 357 -10.43 -14.35 8.06
N THR A 358 -10.99 -14.58 6.86
CA THR A 358 -12.17 -15.43 6.62
C THR A 358 -13.35 -15.08 7.51
N SER A 359 -13.40 -13.86 8.01
CA SER A 359 -14.38 -13.40 8.98
C SER A 359 -14.52 -11.88 9.00
N ALA A 360 -15.66 -11.40 9.46
CA ALA A 360 -15.89 -10.00 9.76
C ALA A 360 -16.07 -9.83 11.28
N THR A 361 -15.27 -8.94 11.86
CA THR A 361 -15.32 -8.62 13.29
C THR A 361 -15.44 -7.11 13.50
N ASN A 362 -16.04 -6.69 14.61
CA ASN A 362 -16.10 -5.28 14.98
C ASN A 362 -14.72 -4.69 15.36
N ALA A 363 -13.71 -5.53 15.63
CA ALA A 363 -12.34 -5.12 15.89
C ALA A 363 -11.50 -4.94 14.60
N LEU A 364 -12.04 -5.29 13.42
CA LEU A 364 -11.35 -5.14 12.14
C LEU A 364 -10.97 -3.67 11.92
N GLY A 365 -9.73 -3.43 11.48
CA GLY A 365 -9.20 -2.08 11.26
C GLY A 365 -9.01 -1.24 12.53
N GLN A 366 -8.95 -1.85 13.71
CA GLN A 366 -8.67 -1.10 14.95
C GLN A 366 -7.24 -0.56 14.93
N THR A 367 -7.09 0.75 15.13
CA THR A 367 -5.84 1.51 15.05
C THR A 367 -5.19 1.58 13.66
N ASP A 368 -5.77 0.99 12.62
CA ASP A 368 -5.22 1.02 11.26
C ASP A 368 -5.09 2.45 10.71
N GLU A 369 -5.94 3.39 11.15
CA GLU A 369 -5.82 4.81 10.81
C GLU A 369 -4.44 5.38 11.15
N LEU A 370 -3.87 5.00 12.29
CA LEU A 370 -2.55 5.44 12.72
C LEU A 370 -1.44 4.86 11.84
N TYR A 371 -1.54 3.56 11.50
CA TYR A 371 -0.61 2.90 10.59
C TYR A 371 -0.66 3.51 9.18
N VAL A 372 -1.85 3.84 8.69
CA VAL A 372 -2.07 4.45 7.37
C VAL A 372 -1.48 5.86 7.29
N ILE A 373 -1.71 6.69 8.32
CA ILE A 373 -1.12 8.03 8.42
C ILE A 373 0.40 7.91 8.53
N ALA A 374 0.91 7.05 9.43
CA ALA A 374 2.33 6.82 9.58
C ALA A 374 2.99 6.37 8.27
N ALA A 375 2.36 5.43 7.55
CA ALA A 375 2.84 4.97 6.25
C ALA A 375 2.94 6.11 5.23
N ALA A 376 1.92 6.97 5.13
CA ALA A 376 1.94 8.12 4.24
C ALA A 376 3.04 9.14 4.61
N VAL A 377 3.20 9.45 5.91
CA VAL A 377 4.16 10.43 6.42
C VAL A 377 5.60 9.90 6.29
N ILE A 378 5.88 8.68 6.74
CA ILE A 378 7.18 8.01 6.55
C ILE A 378 7.51 7.93 5.06
N GLY A 379 6.48 7.65 4.22
CA GLY A 379 6.56 7.68 2.76
C GLY A 379 6.87 9.05 2.15
N GLY A 380 7.07 10.09 2.96
CA GLY A 380 7.45 11.44 2.53
C GLY A 380 6.28 12.35 2.16
N THR A 381 5.05 11.97 2.52
CA THR A 381 3.88 12.86 2.38
C THR A 381 3.90 13.89 3.50
N SER A 382 3.77 15.15 3.12
CA SER A 382 3.91 16.25 4.04
C SER A 382 2.59 16.67 4.69
N LEU A 383 2.54 16.70 6.01
CA LEU A 383 1.40 17.19 6.79
C LEU A 383 1.07 18.67 6.55
N ALA A 384 2.03 19.50 6.11
CA ALA A 384 1.75 20.88 5.72
C ALA A 384 1.18 20.99 4.28
N GLY A 385 1.00 19.87 3.59
CA GLY A 385 0.40 19.80 2.26
C GLY A 385 1.37 20.00 1.10
N GLY A 386 0.88 19.78 -0.11
CA GLY A 386 1.57 20.10 -1.36
C GLY A 386 2.65 19.12 -1.80
N VAL A 387 3.04 18.13 -0.97
CA VAL A 387 4.07 17.14 -1.29
C VAL A 387 3.63 15.75 -0.84
N GLY A 388 3.79 14.77 -1.71
CA GLY A 388 3.49 13.36 -1.41
C GLY A 388 3.63 12.50 -2.65
N THR A 389 3.93 11.21 -2.46
CA THR A 389 4.06 10.22 -3.53
C THR A 389 3.38 8.91 -3.17
N ILE A 390 2.73 8.29 -4.12
CA ILE A 390 2.02 7.02 -3.91
C ILE A 390 3.02 5.90 -3.61
N TYR A 391 4.11 5.80 -4.36
CA TYR A 391 5.15 4.79 -4.13
C TYR A 391 5.80 4.94 -2.75
N GLY A 392 5.99 6.19 -2.28
CA GLY A 392 6.49 6.46 -0.94
C GLY A 392 5.55 5.91 0.13
N ALA A 393 4.25 6.15 0.01
CA ALA A 393 3.25 5.65 0.97
C ALA A 393 3.17 4.11 1.00
N VAL A 394 3.30 3.45 -0.16
CA VAL A 394 3.36 1.98 -0.23
C VAL A 394 4.61 1.44 0.45
N LEU A 395 5.78 2.07 0.23
CA LEU A 395 7.01 1.72 0.96
C LEU A 395 6.88 2.00 2.45
N GLY A 396 6.25 3.11 2.83
CA GLY A 396 5.95 3.42 4.23
C GLY A 396 5.04 2.38 4.87
N ALA A 397 4.04 1.86 4.15
CA ALA A 397 3.21 0.76 4.62
C ALA A 397 4.03 -0.52 4.83
N LEU A 398 4.97 -0.82 3.93
CA LEU A 398 5.89 -1.94 4.10
C LEU A 398 6.78 -1.78 5.35
N VAL A 399 7.30 -0.57 5.60
CA VAL A 399 8.10 -0.27 6.81
C VAL A 399 7.27 -0.48 8.07
N MET A 400 6.05 0.07 8.11
CA MET A 400 5.16 -0.03 9.28
C MET A 400 4.74 -1.48 9.56
N GLU A 401 4.37 -2.23 8.53
CA GLU A 401 3.97 -3.63 8.70
C GLU A 401 5.19 -4.52 9.03
N SER A 402 6.38 -4.21 8.49
CA SER A 402 7.62 -4.89 8.87
C SER A 402 7.93 -4.72 10.36
N LEU A 403 7.76 -3.49 10.88
CA LEU A 403 7.95 -3.21 12.29
C LEU A 403 6.93 -3.98 13.15
N ARG A 404 5.65 -3.95 12.78
CA ARG A 404 4.58 -4.69 13.46
C ARG A 404 4.84 -6.20 13.47
N THR A 405 5.11 -6.78 12.29
CA THR A 405 5.41 -8.21 12.15
C THR A 405 6.63 -8.61 12.97
N GLY A 406 7.69 -7.79 12.94
CA GLY A 406 8.89 -8.04 13.75
C GLY A 406 8.59 -8.07 15.25
N MET A 407 7.83 -7.11 15.75
CA MET A 407 7.41 -7.07 17.16
C MET A 407 6.56 -8.28 17.56
N VAL A 408 5.63 -8.71 16.69
CA VAL A 408 4.83 -9.94 16.91
C VAL A 408 5.72 -11.17 16.99
N LEU A 409 6.69 -11.29 16.09
CA LEU A 409 7.59 -12.45 16.03
C LEU A 409 8.50 -12.59 17.26
N ILE A 410 8.86 -11.47 17.91
CA ILE A 410 9.64 -11.49 19.16
C ILE A 410 8.76 -11.55 20.42
N GLY A 411 7.43 -11.68 20.24
CA GLY A 411 6.49 -11.90 21.35
C GLY A 411 6.03 -10.61 22.05
N PHE A 412 6.17 -9.43 21.44
CA PHE A 412 5.60 -8.20 22.01
C PHE A 412 4.08 -8.22 21.89
N ASP A 413 3.42 -7.95 23.00
CA ASP A 413 1.99 -7.80 23.04
C ASP A 413 1.50 -6.51 22.34
N THR A 414 0.19 -6.41 22.09
CA THR A 414 -0.41 -5.29 21.38
C THR A 414 -0.18 -3.94 22.11
N ALA A 415 -0.06 -3.95 23.43
CA ALA A 415 0.17 -2.72 24.20
C ALA A 415 1.55 -2.11 23.87
N VAL A 416 2.59 -2.94 23.85
CA VAL A 416 3.94 -2.51 23.48
C VAL A 416 4.00 -2.08 22.01
N GLN A 417 3.34 -2.83 21.11
CA GLN A 417 3.27 -2.46 19.69
C GLN A 417 2.67 -1.07 19.51
N ASN A 418 1.58 -0.75 20.20
CA ASN A 418 0.93 0.57 20.12
C ASN A 418 1.83 1.70 20.63
N ILE A 419 2.58 1.48 21.71
CA ILE A 419 3.56 2.45 22.24
C ILE A 419 4.63 2.73 21.18
N VAL A 420 5.23 1.68 20.60
CA VAL A 420 6.28 1.81 19.58
C VAL A 420 5.76 2.54 18.35
N VAL A 421 4.58 2.18 17.85
CA VAL A 421 3.96 2.83 16.68
C VAL A 421 3.70 4.32 16.95
N GLY A 422 3.18 4.67 18.14
CA GLY A 422 2.98 6.05 18.53
C GLY A 422 4.29 6.86 18.55
N LEU A 423 5.35 6.29 19.11
CA LEU A 423 6.68 6.92 19.11
C LEU A 423 7.26 7.08 17.70
N VAL A 424 7.14 6.05 16.87
CA VAL A 424 7.60 6.09 15.46
C VAL A 424 6.87 7.18 14.69
N LEU A 425 5.56 7.34 14.89
CA LEU A 425 4.78 8.40 14.24
C LEU A 425 5.29 9.80 14.67
N ILE A 426 5.53 10.02 15.95
CA ILE A 426 6.06 11.29 16.47
C ILE A 426 7.44 11.59 15.85
N VAL A 427 8.34 10.60 15.83
CA VAL A 427 9.68 10.74 15.25
C VAL A 427 9.59 11.02 13.74
N ALA A 428 8.73 10.32 13.01
CA ALA A 428 8.55 10.54 11.58
C ALA A 428 8.09 11.96 11.26
N VAL A 429 7.11 12.48 12.00
CA VAL A 429 6.64 13.88 11.85
C VAL A 429 7.74 14.88 12.21
N TYR A 430 8.48 14.63 13.28
CA TYR A 430 9.59 15.50 13.69
C TYR A 430 10.69 15.56 12.62
N LEU A 431 11.05 14.43 12.02
CA LEU A 431 12.01 14.38 10.92
C LEU A 431 11.50 15.13 9.67
N ASP A 432 10.22 15.04 9.32
CA ASP A 432 9.63 15.82 8.22
C ASP A 432 9.77 17.32 8.46
N ILE A 433 9.51 17.78 9.69
CA ILE A 433 9.65 19.21 10.07
C ILE A 433 11.10 19.68 9.93
N ILE A 434 12.07 18.90 10.41
CA ILE A 434 13.51 19.27 10.32
C ILE A 434 13.95 19.33 8.86
N TYR A 435 13.60 18.32 8.08
CA TYR A 435 13.97 18.24 6.67
C TYR A 435 13.47 19.46 5.88
N ARG A 436 12.25 19.89 6.15
CA ARG A 436 11.66 21.07 5.51
C ARG A 436 12.30 22.40 5.91
N LYS A 437 12.74 22.52 7.17
CA LYS A 437 13.47 23.73 7.60
C LYS A 437 14.81 23.89 6.90
N ARG A 438 15.42 22.79 6.43
CA ARG A 438 16.70 22.80 5.70
C ARG A 438 16.55 23.07 4.20
N THR A 439 15.36 22.92 3.65
CA THR A 439 15.07 23.10 2.20
C THR A 439 14.41 24.45 1.89
N LYS A 440 14.05 25.23 2.90
CA LYS A 440 13.69 26.64 2.82
C LYS A 440 14.92 27.51 3.08
#